data_8c218967ea449103788436e8581a8f43
#
_entry.id   8c218967ea449103788436e8581a8f43
#
_cell.length_a   1.000
_cell.length_b   1.000
_cell.length_c   1.000
_cell.angle_alpha   90.00
_cell.angle_beta   90.00
_cell.angle_gamma   90.00
#
_symmetry.space_group_name_H-M   'P 1'
#
loop_
_entity.id
_entity.type
_entity.pdbx_description
1 polymer ?
#
loop_
_entity_poly.entity_id
_entity_poly.type
_entity_poly.pdbx_seq_one_letter_code
_entity_poly.pdbx_strand_id
1 'polypeptide(L)'
;MIVIITGVNGFLGQHLSHFLTSRKLTVIGTGKGSCRIENKDVNLNKYVIANLSNPSEVQQLIAQNPPQWIIHCAAMSKPNDCHFHPAECILHNVTATEYIIEAAQQAGAKLLYLSTDFIFGENGPHQEDDSPAPLNFYGESKLQAEERVKNSGLHWAIVRPVLIYGKQLPGTPPSFLHWVKSSLQNKQPIKVVKDQFRTPTLVTDICEGIFQIITRNAQGVFHLSGNDILTPYQMATMLASEYKLDESLITPVTSDIFPEPVQRAKKSGLLNHKAKKELGFNPLSFAEGVKLV
;
A
#
# COMPACT_ATOMS: atom_id res chain seq x y z
N MET A 1 -12.53 -0.05 19.59
CA MET A 1 -12.84 -0.47 18.20
C MET A 1 -11.93 -1.62 17.86
N ILE A 2 -12.51 -2.74 17.37
CA ILE A 2 -11.78 -3.92 16.90
C ILE A 2 -11.58 -3.80 15.39
N VAL A 3 -10.36 -3.99 14.93
CA VAL A 3 -9.97 -3.89 13.52
C VAL A 3 -9.22 -5.17 13.13
N ILE A 4 -9.62 -5.80 12.01
CA ILE A 4 -8.83 -6.86 11.38
C ILE A 4 -7.98 -6.24 10.28
N ILE A 5 -6.65 -6.50 10.29
CA ILE A 5 -5.73 -6.13 9.21
C ILE A 5 -5.28 -7.39 8.49
N THR A 6 -5.66 -7.54 7.23
CA THR A 6 -5.11 -8.61 6.38
C THR A 6 -3.79 -8.18 5.76
N GLY A 7 -2.89 -9.14 5.51
CA GLY A 7 -1.57 -8.81 5.00
C GLY A 7 -0.69 -8.07 6.01
N VAL A 8 -0.92 -8.31 7.29
CA VAL A 8 -0.24 -7.61 8.39
C VAL A 8 1.28 -7.81 8.39
N ASN A 9 1.78 -8.88 7.78
CA ASN A 9 3.22 -9.13 7.61
C ASN A 9 3.89 -8.29 6.49
N GLY A 10 3.09 -7.54 5.72
CA GLY A 10 3.58 -6.65 4.66
C GLY A 10 4.06 -5.30 5.22
N PHE A 11 4.72 -4.51 4.35
CA PHE A 11 5.30 -3.22 4.74
C PHE A 11 4.26 -2.27 5.37
N LEU A 12 3.17 -1.97 4.67
CA LEU A 12 2.10 -1.13 5.24
C LEU A 12 1.40 -1.83 6.41
N GLY A 13 1.13 -3.14 6.32
CA GLY A 13 0.42 -3.87 7.35
C GLY A 13 1.09 -3.82 8.72
N GLN A 14 2.42 -3.96 8.77
CA GLN A 14 3.19 -3.83 10.00
C GLN A 14 3.12 -2.40 10.56
N HIS A 15 3.40 -1.36 9.75
CA HIS A 15 3.32 0.03 10.18
C HIS A 15 1.92 0.39 10.67
N LEU A 16 0.88 -0.05 9.97
CA LEU A 16 -0.50 0.21 10.33
C LEU A 16 -0.89 -0.46 11.65
N SER A 17 -0.44 -1.71 11.88
CA SER A 17 -0.72 -2.39 13.14
C SER A 17 -0.06 -1.70 14.33
N HIS A 18 1.19 -1.24 14.19
CA HIS A 18 1.86 -0.40 15.19
C HIS A 18 1.08 0.89 15.47
N PHE A 19 0.76 1.59 14.38
CA PHE A 19 0.08 2.88 14.46
C PHE A 19 -1.28 2.76 15.15
N LEU A 20 -2.14 1.82 14.72
CA LEU A 20 -3.47 1.66 15.29
C LEU A 20 -3.45 1.17 16.74
N THR A 21 -2.51 0.30 17.10
CA THR A 21 -2.33 -0.14 18.47
C THR A 21 -1.87 1.00 19.38
N SER A 22 -0.96 1.86 18.93
CA SER A 22 -0.55 3.05 19.68
C SER A 22 -1.70 4.03 19.93
N ARG A 23 -2.70 4.02 19.04
CA ARG A 23 -3.96 4.78 19.16
C ARG A 23 -5.03 4.03 19.98
N LYS A 24 -4.65 2.97 20.70
CA LYS A 24 -5.51 2.17 21.59
C LYS A 24 -6.66 1.44 20.89
N LEU A 25 -6.49 1.08 19.61
CA LEU A 25 -7.41 0.19 18.92
C LEU A 25 -7.01 -1.27 19.19
N THR A 26 -8.00 -2.16 19.21
CA THR A 26 -7.76 -3.60 19.26
C THR A 26 -7.48 -4.10 17.85
N VAL A 27 -6.24 -4.47 17.57
CA VAL A 27 -5.80 -4.90 16.25
C VAL A 27 -5.60 -6.41 16.20
N ILE A 28 -6.26 -7.05 15.25
CA ILE A 28 -6.10 -8.47 14.93
C ILE A 28 -5.45 -8.55 13.57
N GLY A 29 -4.24 -9.09 13.50
CA GLY A 29 -3.52 -9.26 12.24
C GLY A 29 -3.71 -10.66 11.66
N THR A 30 -3.75 -10.76 10.33
CA THR A 30 -3.74 -12.05 9.65
C THR A 30 -2.79 -12.09 8.45
N GLY A 31 -2.27 -13.28 8.19
CA GLY A 31 -1.39 -13.58 7.04
C GLY A 31 -1.20 -15.08 6.86
N LYS A 32 -0.52 -15.44 5.74
CA LYS A 32 -0.20 -16.84 5.39
C LYS A 32 0.97 -17.35 6.18
N GLY A 33 1.13 -17.83 7.21
CA GLY A 33 2.32 -18.31 7.93
C GLY A 33 2.57 -17.55 9.22
N SER A 34 3.75 -17.66 9.78
CA SER A 34 4.09 -17.09 11.08
C SER A 34 4.03 -15.55 11.10
N CYS A 35 3.70 -15.00 12.25
CA CYS A 35 3.77 -13.56 12.46
C CYS A 35 5.22 -13.07 12.31
N ARG A 36 5.42 -12.02 11.52
CA ARG A 36 6.74 -11.39 11.32
C ARG A 36 6.91 -10.12 12.14
N ILE A 37 5.89 -9.73 12.88
CA ILE A 37 5.92 -8.58 13.77
C ILE A 37 6.68 -8.99 15.03
N GLU A 38 7.85 -8.40 15.25
CA GLU A 38 8.63 -8.66 16.46
C GLU A 38 7.99 -8.00 17.68
N ASN A 39 7.78 -8.79 18.73
CA ASN A 39 7.00 -8.42 19.93
C ASN A 39 7.59 -7.29 20.80
N LYS A 40 8.75 -6.73 20.48
CA LYS A 40 9.41 -5.76 21.38
C LYS A 40 8.81 -4.35 21.30
N ASP A 41 8.17 -3.99 20.17
CA ASP A 41 7.66 -2.65 19.93
C ASP A 41 6.20 -2.61 19.46
N VAL A 42 5.53 -3.75 19.33
CA VAL A 42 4.16 -3.84 18.81
C VAL A 42 3.31 -4.77 19.64
N ASN A 43 2.36 -4.24 20.31
CA ASN A 43 1.29 -5.01 20.93
C ASN A 43 0.18 -5.33 19.92
N LEU A 44 0.47 -6.19 18.92
CA LEU A 44 -0.60 -6.81 18.18
C LEU A 44 -1.46 -7.61 19.16
N ASN A 45 -2.73 -7.27 19.28
CA ASN A 45 -3.61 -7.93 20.26
C ASN A 45 -3.78 -9.43 19.97
N LYS A 46 -3.78 -9.79 18.68
CA LYS A 46 -3.88 -11.19 18.24
C LYS A 46 -3.33 -11.33 16.82
N TYR A 47 -2.67 -12.44 16.53
CA TYR A 47 -2.35 -12.87 15.17
C TYR A 47 -3.05 -14.18 14.87
N VAL A 48 -3.70 -14.26 13.70
CA VAL A 48 -4.38 -15.47 13.22
C VAL A 48 -3.80 -15.85 11.86
N ILE A 49 -3.30 -17.07 11.75
CA ILE A 49 -2.88 -17.62 10.45
C ILE A 49 -4.17 -17.95 9.66
N ALA A 50 -4.31 -17.36 8.48
CA ALA A 50 -5.41 -17.67 7.58
C ALA A 50 -4.98 -17.49 6.12
N ASN A 51 -5.39 -18.45 5.29
CA ASN A 51 -5.28 -18.37 3.84
C ASN A 51 -6.53 -17.68 3.27
N LEU A 52 -6.38 -16.44 2.83
CA LEU A 52 -7.52 -15.66 2.30
C LEU A 52 -8.08 -16.20 0.97
N SER A 53 -7.38 -17.14 0.32
CA SER A 53 -7.91 -17.87 -0.85
C SER A 53 -8.78 -19.07 -0.47
N ASN A 54 -8.99 -19.31 0.84
CA ASN A 54 -9.89 -20.32 1.36
C ASN A 54 -11.09 -19.65 2.04
N PRO A 55 -12.31 -19.73 1.47
CA PRO A 55 -13.47 -19.02 2.01
C PRO A 55 -13.83 -19.46 3.44
N SER A 56 -13.63 -20.73 3.78
CA SER A 56 -13.92 -21.24 5.13
C SER A 56 -12.98 -20.64 6.18
N GLU A 57 -11.69 -20.47 5.86
CA GLU A 57 -10.73 -19.83 6.78
C GLU A 57 -11.02 -18.34 6.96
N VAL A 58 -11.44 -17.64 5.89
CA VAL A 58 -11.86 -16.24 5.96
C VAL A 58 -13.09 -16.08 6.84
N GLN A 59 -14.09 -16.93 6.62
CA GLN A 59 -15.34 -16.92 7.40
C GLN A 59 -15.08 -17.20 8.88
N GLN A 60 -14.24 -18.20 9.19
CA GLN A 60 -13.88 -18.55 10.55
C GLN A 60 -13.07 -17.41 11.24
N LEU A 61 -12.12 -16.81 10.53
CA LEU A 61 -11.34 -15.67 11.04
C LEU A 61 -12.27 -14.54 11.52
N ILE A 62 -13.21 -14.13 10.68
CA ILE A 62 -14.08 -12.98 10.94
C ILE A 62 -15.15 -13.34 11.99
N ALA A 63 -15.76 -14.52 11.91
CA ALA A 63 -16.78 -14.97 12.85
C ALA A 63 -16.24 -15.11 14.28
N GLN A 64 -15.02 -15.63 14.44
CA GLN A 64 -14.38 -15.75 15.75
C GLN A 64 -13.85 -14.43 16.33
N ASN A 65 -13.73 -13.40 15.51
CA ASN A 65 -13.16 -12.12 15.91
C ASN A 65 -13.96 -10.95 15.28
N PRO A 66 -15.25 -10.80 15.57
CA PRO A 66 -16.12 -9.85 14.86
C PRO A 66 -15.60 -8.40 14.96
N PRO A 67 -15.13 -7.83 13.83
CA PRO A 67 -14.55 -6.49 13.82
C PRO A 67 -15.59 -5.42 13.49
N GLN A 68 -15.32 -4.17 13.84
CA GLN A 68 -16.03 -3.02 13.27
C GLN A 68 -15.50 -2.67 11.86
N TRP A 69 -14.19 -2.86 11.64
CA TRP A 69 -13.57 -2.63 10.35
C TRP A 69 -12.64 -3.77 9.95
N ILE A 70 -12.67 -4.13 8.68
CA ILE A 70 -11.64 -4.96 8.05
C ILE A 70 -10.82 -4.05 7.15
N ILE A 71 -9.49 -3.98 7.39
CA ILE A 71 -8.55 -3.27 6.52
C ILE A 71 -7.83 -4.31 5.68
N HIS A 72 -8.22 -4.39 4.42
CA HIS A 72 -7.74 -5.41 3.50
C HIS A 72 -6.50 -4.93 2.73
N CYS A 73 -5.31 -5.22 3.28
CA CYS A 73 -4.00 -4.88 2.67
C CYS A 73 -3.34 -6.07 1.95
N ALA A 74 -3.85 -7.29 2.14
CA ALA A 74 -3.29 -8.48 1.50
C ALA A 74 -3.52 -8.43 -0.02
N ALA A 75 -2.46 -8.64 -0.79
CA ALA A 75 -2.50 -8.71 -2.23
C ALA A 75 -1.22 -9.34 -2.79
N MET A 76 -1.29 -9.85 -4.00
CA MET A 76 -0.14 -10.08 -4.85
C MET A 76 0.21 -8.73 -5.49
N SER A 77 1.25 -8.06 -4.96
CA SER A 77 1.49 -6.62 -5.21
C SER A 77 2.64 -6.31 -6.16
N LYS A 78 3.33 -7.32 -6.68
CA LYS A 78 4.41 -7.15 -7.65
C LYS A 78 3.87 -7.29 -9.07
N PRO A 79 3.90 -6.23 -9.90
CA PRO A 79 3.35 -6.30 -11.26
C PRO A 79 3.93 -7.42 -12.13
N ASN A 80 5.24 -7.69 -12.00
CA ASN A 80 5.89 -8.77 -12.74
C ASN A 80 5.36 -10.14 -12.31
N ASP A 81 5.20 -10.40 -11.01
CA ASP A 81 4.65 -11.65 -10.51
C ASP A 81 3.21 -11.86 -11.03
N CYS A 82 2.38 -10.79 -11.01
CA CYS A 82 1.02 -10.82 -11.56
C CYS A 82 1.00 -11.10 -13.07
N HIS A 83 1.97 -10.60 -13.82
CA HIS A 83 2.11 -10.86 -15.26
C HIS A 83 2.43 -12.34 -15.54
N PHE A 84 3.38 -12.91 -14.80
CA PHE A 84 3.79 -14.31 -15.01
C PHE A 84 2.81 -15.33 -14.40
N HIS A 85 2.03 -14.94 -13.40
CA HIS A 85 1.08 -15.80 -12.67
C HIS A 85 -0.32 -15.19 -12.61
N PRO A 86 -1.01 -14.97 -13.75
CA PRO A 86 -2.29 -14.26 -13.80
C PRO A 86 -3.39 -14.96 -13.02
N ALA A 87 -3.44 -16.29 -13.03
CA ALA A 87 -4.45 -17.03 -12.25
C ALA A 87 -4.29 -16.84 -10.74
N GLU A 88 -3.04 -16.85 -10.24
CA GLU A 88 -2.74 -16.57 -8.82
C GLU A 88 -3.03 -15.12 -8.48
N CYS A 89 -2.76 -14.18 -9.40
CA CYS A 89 -3.08 -12.79 -9.22
C CYS A 89 -4.58 -12.57 -9.04
N ILE A 90 -5.43 -13.17 -9.89
CA ILE A 90 -6.89 -13.13 -9.73
C ILE A 90 -7.30 -13.77 -8.40
N LEU A 91 -6.78 -14.95 -8.08
CA LEU A 91 -7.11 -15.66 -6.83
C LEU A 91 -6.81 -14.80 -5.60
N HIS A 92 -5.65 -14.11 -5.57
CA HIS A 92 -5.21 -13.35 -4.41
C HIS A 92 -5.74 -11.92 -4.36
N ASN A 93 -5.99 -11.28 -5.50
CA ASN A 93 -6.41 -9.87 -5.54
C ASN A 93 -7.93 -9.73 -5.71
N VAL A 94 -8.58 -10.61 -6.46
CA VAL A 94 -10.02 -10.51 -6.74
C VAL A 94 -10.81 -11.50 -5.89
N THR A 95 -10.58 -12.80 -6.05
CA THR A 95 -11.37 -13.84 -5.37
C THR A 95 -11.23 -13.78 -3.85
N ALA A 96 -10.01 -13.56 -3.32
CA ALA A 96 -9.81 -13.38 -1.88
C ALA A 96 -10.53 -12.12 -1.36
N THR A 97 -10.63 -11.05 -2.17
CA THR A 97 -11.42 -9.86 -1.81
C THR A 97 -12.93 -10.18 -1.77
N GLU A 98 -13.44 -10.98 -2.70
CA GLU A 98 -14.84 -11.45 -2.68
C GLU A 98 -15.15 -12.23 -1.39
N TYR A 99 -14.28 -13.14 -0.96
CA TYR A 99 -14.45 -13.88 0.30
C TYR A 99 -14.44 -12.96 1.53
N ILE A 100 -13.59 -11.92 1.53
CA ILE A 100 -13.58 -10.90 2.59
C ILE A 100 -14.91 -10.12 2.60
N ILE A 101 -15.44 -9.75 1.42
CA ILE A 101 -16.73 -9.05 1.29
C ILE A 101 -17.86 -9.91 1.87
N GLU A 102 -17.95 -11.17 1.46
CA GLU A 102 -19.00 -12.09 1.95
C GLU A 102 -18.96 -12.25 3.47
N ALA A 103 -17.77 -12.47 4.03
CA ALA A 103 -17.62 -12.62 5.46
C ALA A 103 -17.86 -11.29 6.23
N ALA A 104 -17.51 -10.14 5.64
CA ALA A 104 -17.82 -8.83 6.19
C ALA A 104 -19.32 -8.56 6.23
N GLN A 105 -20.07 -8.94 5.18
CA GLN A 105 -21.55 -8.83 5.12
C GLN A 105 -22.19 -9.64 6.24
N GLN A 106 -21.76 -10.89 6.44
CA GLN A 106 -22.29 -11.78 7.49
C GLN A 106 -22.02 -11.24 8.91
N ALA A 107 -20.86 -10.58 9.10
CA ALA A 107 -20.47 -10.01 10.38
C ALA A 107 -20.99 -8.58 10.62
N GLY A 108 -21.60 -7.93 9.63
CA GLY A 108 -21.97 -6.52 9.69
C GLY A 108 -20.76 -5.57 9.79
N ALA A 109 -19.60 -6.02 9.32
CA ALA A 109 -18.36 -5.25 9.38
C ALA A 109 -18.23 -4.29 8.20
N LYS A 110 -17.50 -3.18 8.41
CA LYS A 110 -17.12 -2.22 7.35
C LYS A 110 -15.82 -2.66 6.70
N LEU A 111 -15.62 -2.29 5.44
CA LEU A 111 -14.45 -2.69 4.67
C LEU A 111 -13.65 -1.48 4.19
N LEU A 112 -12.36 -1.43 4.53
CA LEU A 112 -11.40 -0.57 3.86
C LEU A 112 -10.50 -1.43 2.98
N TYR A 113 -10.49 -1.13 1.68
CA TYR A 113 -9.69 -1.84 0.68
C TYR A 113 -8.48 -1.01 0.28
N LEU A 114 -7.30 -1.60 0.35
CA LEU A 114 -6.06 -0.98 -0.15
C LEU A 114 -5.89 -1.27 -1.64
N SER A 115 -6.06 -0.25 -2.46
CA SER A 115 -5.83 -0.27 -3.90
C SER A 115 -4.46 0.34 -4.28
N THR A 116 -4.33 0.99 -5.42
CA THR A 116 -3.07 1.47 -6.00
C THR A 116 -3.32 2.53 -7.08
N ASP A 117 -2.29 3.30 -7.41
CA ASP A 117 -2.24 4.17 -8.60
C ASP A 117 -2.15 3.39 -9.92
N PHE A 118 -1.76 2.11 -9.90
CA PHE A 118 -1.65 1.27 -11.11
C PHE A 118 -2.97 1.00 -11.83
N ILE A 119 -4.10 1.35 -11.25
CA ILE A 119 -5.40 1.33 -11.95
C ILE A 119 -5.51 2.42 -13.02
N PHE A 120 -4.63 3.41 -12.99
CA PHE A 120 -4.54 4.48 -13.97
C PHE A 120 -3.40 4.24 -14.97
N GLY A 121 -3.51 4.88 -16.15
CA GLY A 121 -2.48 4.91 -17.17
C GLY A 121 -1.58 6.13 -17.07
N GLU A 122 -1.25 6.66 -18.25
CA GLU A 122 -0.46 7.89 -18.42
C GLU A 122 -1.27 9.15 -18.03
N ASN A 123 -0.58 10.29 -18.06
CA ASN A 123 -1.17 11.63 -17.86
C ASN A 123 -1.59 11.94 -16.41
N GLY A 124 -1.00 11.24 -15.41
CA GLY A 124 -1.13 11.64 -14.01
C GLY A 124 -0.44 12.99 -13.70
N PRO A 125 -0.70 13.54 -12.50
CA PRO A 125 -1.42 12.91 -11.38
C PRO A 125 -2.94 12.91 -11.58
N HIS A 126 -3.60 11.82 -11.15
CA HIS A 126 -5.03 11.58 -11.32
C HIS A 126 -5.87 11.97 -10.10
N GLN A 127 -7.13 12.30 -10.33
CA GLN A 127 -8.17 12.49 -9.30
C GLN A 127 -8.94 11.18 -9.05
N GLU A 128 -9.74 11.15 -7.97
CA GLU A 128 -10.47 9.94 -7.58
C GLU A 128 -11.53 9.51 -8.60
N ASP A 129 -12.09 10.44 -9.36
CA ASP A 129 -13.13 10.27 -10.37
C ASP A 129 -12.61 10.16 -11.81
N ASP A 130 -11.30 10.25 -12.02
CA ASP A 130 -10.71 10.00 -13.34
C ASP A 130 -10.98 8.56 -13.80
N SER A 131 -11.16 8.39 -15.10
CA SER A 131 -11.39 7.08 -15.71
C SER A 131 -10.18 6.18 -15.57
N PRO A 132 -10.33 4.96 -14.99
CA PRO A 132 -9.24 3.99 -14.91
C PRO A 132 -8.78 3.55 -16.30
N ALA A 133 -7.46 3.34 -16.45
CA ALA A 133 -6.83 2.84 -17.67
C ALA A 133 -5.56 2.04 -17.31
N PRO A 134 -5.69 0.87 -16.65
CA PRO A 134 -4.53 0.11 -16.20
C PRO A 134 -3.67 -0.36 -17.36
N LEU A 135 -2.33 -0.28 -17.22
CA LEU A 135 -1.36 -0.66 -18.25
C LEU A 135 -0.82 -2.07 -18.05
N ASN A 136 -1.20 -2.76 -16.97
CA ASN A 136 -0.71 -4.09 -16.66
C ASN A 136 -1.71 -4.88 -15.82
N PHE A 137 -1.50 -6.19 -15.79
CA PHE A 137 -2.43 -7.14 -15.15
C PHE A 137 -2.60 -6.91 -13.64
N TYR A 138 -1.55 -6.41 -12.94
CA TYR A 138 -1.69 -6.02 -11.54
C TYR A 138 -2.74 -4.89 -11.38
N GLY A 139 -2.62 -3.83 -12.16
CA GLY A 139 -3.58 -2.72 -12.15
C GLY A 139 -5.00 -3.19 -12.50
N GLU A 140 -5.16 -4.05 -13.52
CA GLU A 140 -6.44 -4.63 -13.90
C GLU A 140 -7.05 -5.44 -12.74
N SER A 141 -6.28 -6.31 -12.08
CA SER A 141 -6.75 -7.10 -10.95
C SER A 141 -7.18 -6.25 -9.76
N LYS A 142 -6.46 -5.16 -9.49
CA LYS A 142 -6.82 -4.21 -8.43
C LYS A 142 -8.10 -3.44 -8.76
N LEU A 143 -8.27 -3.04 -10.01
CA LEU A 143 -9.48 -2.38 -10.49
C LEU A 143 -10.70 -3.30 -10.39
N GLN A 144 -10.60 -4.56 -10.83
CA GLN A 144 -11.66 -5.54 -10.67
C GLN A 144 -12.07 -5.71 -9.20
N ALA A 145 -11.09 -5.77 -8.29
CA ALA A 145 -11.38 -5.86 -6.86
C ALA A 145 -12.04 -4.58 -6.30
N GLU A 146 -11.64 -3.37 -6.75
CA GLU A 146 -12.36 -2.13 -6.40
C GLU A 146 -13.83 -2.19 -6.82
N GLU A 147 -14.13 -2.70 -8.01
CA GLU A 147 -15.52 -2.85 -8.50
C GLU A 147 -16.32 -3.81 -7.62
N ARG A 148 -15.73 -4.93 -7.18
CA ARG A 148 -16.39 -5.84 -6.20
C ARG A 148 -16.69 -5.11 -4.89
N VAL A 149 -15.75 -4.33 -4.37
CA VAL A 149 -15.95 -3.55 -3.14
C VAL A 149 -17.04 -2.50 -3.31
N LYS A 150 -17.02 -1.72 -4.40
CA LYS A 150 -18.04 -0.69 -4.69
C LYS A 150 -19.45 -1.27 -4.78
N ASN A 151 -19.58 -2.46 -5.36
CA ASN A 151 -20.86 -3.14 -5.56
C ASN A 151 -21.27 -4.06 -4.39
N SER A 152 -20.51 -4.10 -3.30
CA SER A 152 -20.73 -5.04 -2.19
C SER A 152 -21.95 -4.74 -1.32
N GLY A 153 -22.48 -3.53 -1.37
CA GLY A 153 -23.53 -3.07 -0.44
C GLY A 153 -23.03 -2.82 0.99
N LEU A 154 -21.72 -3.03 1.27
CA LEU A 154 -21.12 -2.70 2.56
C LEU A 154 -20.95 -1.18 2.74
N HIS A 155 -20.73 -0.74 3.98
CA HIS A 155 -20.05 0.53 4.21
C HIS A 155 -18.57 0.32 3.90
N TRP A 156 -18.07 0.98 2.86
CA TRP A 156 -16.72 0.75 2.37
C TRP A 156 -15.92 2.04 2.14
N ALA A 157 -14.60 1.91 2.26
CA ALA A 157 -13.65 2.91 1.78
C ALA A 157 -12.58 2.23 0.91
N ILE A 158 -12.10 2.92 -0.12
CA ILE A 158 -10.99 2.48 -0.97
C ILE A 158 -9.88 3.51 -0.83
N VAL A 159 -8.68 3.04 -0.50
CA VAL A 159 -7.48 3.87 -0.39
C VAL A 159 -6.55 3.54 -1.55
N ARG A 160 -6.16 4.55 -2.31
CA ARG A 160 -5.16 4.45 -3.37
C ARG A 160 -3.89 5.20 -2.95
N PRO A 161 -2.82 4.51 -2.58
CA PRO A 161 -1.50 5.11 -2.36
C PRO A 161 -0.65 5.07 -3.61
N VAL A 162 0.47 5.81 -3.60
CA VAL A 162 1.52 5.77 -4.63
C VAL A 162 2.86 5.53 -3.94
N LEU A 163 3.69 4.64 -4.48
CA LEU A 163 5.08 4.39 -4.10
C LEU A 163 5.33 4.62 -2.59
N ILE A 164 4.87 3.68 -1.78
CA ILE A 164 4.94 3.76 -0.31
C ILE A 164 6.40 3.67 0.14
N TYR A 165 6.85 4.62 0.96
CA TYR A 165 8.18 4.61 1.55
C TYR A 165 8.15 4.87 3.06
N GLY A 166 9.26 4.63 3.74
CA GLY A 166 9.42 4.88 5.18
C GLY A 166 10.45 3.94 5.81
N LYS A 167 10.49 3.91 7.13
CA LYS A 167 11.41 3.08 7.90
C LYS A 167 11.22 1.60 7.56
N GLN A 168 12.32 0.90 7.26
CA GLN A 168 12.29 -0.54 7.04
C GLN A 168 12.03 -1.27 8.36
N LEU A 169 11.06 -2.18 8.35
CA LEU A 169 10.76 -3.04 9.49
C LEU A 169 11.26 -4.48 9.25
N PRO A 170 11.59 -5.24 10.32
CA PRO A 170 12.06 -6.61 10.20
C PRO A 170 11.08 -7.50 9.42
N GLY A 171 11.62 -8.35 8.56
CA GLY A 171 10.83 -9.31 7.77
C GLY A 171 9.97 -8.72 6.66
N THR A 172 10.03 -7.39 6.42
CA THR A 172 9.38 -6.78 5.26
C THR A 172 10.32 -6.75 4.05
N PRO A 173 9.77 -6.84 2.81
CA PRO A 173 10.59 -6.64 1.61
C PRO A 173 11.24 -5.24 1.61
N PRO A 174 12.46 -5.09 1.08
CA PRO A 174 13.10 -3.78 0.99
C PRO A 174 12.29 -2.84 0.08
N SER A 175 12.05 -1.62 0.56
CA SER A 175 11.50 -0.54 -0.25
C SER A 175 12.56 0.00 -1.23
N PHE A 176 12.12 0.78 -2.24
CA PHE A 176 13.03 1.46 -3.17
C PHE A 176 14.08 2.31 -2.43
N LEU A 177 13.66 3.12 -1.48
CA LEU A 177 14.60 3.98 -0.72
C LEU A 177 15.53 3.19 0.18
N HIS A 178 15.07 2.07 0.76
CA HIS A 178 15.93 1.20 1.52
C HIS A 178 17.00 0.54 0.64
N TRP A 179 16.62 0.10 -0.57
CA TRP A 179 17.59 -0.41 -1.54
C TRP A 179 18.62 0.65 -1.93
N VAL A 180 18.22 1.88 -2.25
CA VAL A 180 19.13 2.99 -2.55
C VAL A 180 20.10 3.22 -1.39
N LYS A 181 19.57 3.40 -0.16
CA LYS A 181 20.37 3.65 1.05
C LYS A 181 21.40 2.55 1.28
N SER A 182 20.96 1.30 1.26
CA SER A 182 21.85 0.15 1.46
C SER A 182 22.93 0.03 0.39
N SER A 183 22.58 0.24 -0.88
CA SER A 183 23.56 0.19 -1.99
C SER A 183 24.63 1.25 -1.82
N LEU A 184 24.24 2.50 -1.55
CA LEU A 184 25.19 3.61 -1.38
C LEU A 184 26.06 3.44 -0.13
N GLN A 185 25.51 2.95 0.97
CA GLN A 185 26.29 2.62 2.18
C GLN A 185 27.34 1.55 1.91
N ASN A 186 27.04 0.59 1.03
CA ASN A 186 27.95 -0.46 0.59
C ASN A 186 28.86 -0.02 -0.57
N LYS A 187 28.87 1.28 -0.93
CA LYS A 187 29.62 1.84 -2.05
C LYS A 187 29.36 1.15 -3.39
N GLN A 188 28.14 0.66 -3.60
CA GLN A 188 27.71 0.03 -4.83
C GLN A 188 27.10 1.08 -5.78
N PRO A 189 27.61 1.24 -7.01
CA PRO A 189 27.01 2.12 -7.99
C PRO A 189 25.63 1.58 -8.42
N ILE A 190 24.67 2.48 -8.57
CA ILE A 190 23.30 2.16 -8.96
C ILE A 190 22.86 2.97 -10.17
N LYS A 191 21.99 2.38 -11.00
CA LYS A 191 21.31 3.07 -12.10
C LYS A 191 19.87 3.35 -11.65
N VAL A 192 19.44 4.61 -11.74
CA VAL A 192 18.12 5.03 -11.25
C VAL A 192 17.36 5.80 -12.32
N VAL A 193 16.09 5.43 -12.52
CA VAL A 193 15.21 5.98 -13.56
C VAL A 193 14.90 7.46 -13.31
N LYS A 194 15.03 8.29 -14.36
CA LYS A 194 14.78 9.75 -14.32
C LYS A 194 13.58 10.21 -15.14
N ASP A 195 12.94 9.33 -15.91
CA ASP A 195 11.85 9.63 -16.84
C ASP A 195 10.50 9.06 -16.40
N GLN A 196 10.38 8.62 -15.16
CA GLN A 196 9.12 8.23 -14.53
C GLN A 196 8.81 9.17 -13.37
N PHE A 197 7.57 9.67 -13.29
CA PHE A 197 7.11 10.61 -12.28
C PHE A 197 6.09 9.94 -11.36
N ARG A 198 6.21 10.15 -10.05
CA ARG A 198 5.37 9.56 -8.99
C ARG A 198 5.10 10.60 -7.91
N THR A 199 4.08 10.36 -7.11
CA THR A 199 3.82 11.10 -5.87
C THR A 199 4.11 10.18 -4.67
N PRO A 200 5.39 10.02 -4.25
CA PRO A 200 5.77 9.10 -3.19
C PRO A 200 5.08 9.44 -1.87
N THR A 201 4.64 8.42 -1.14
CA THR A 201 3.85 8.61 0.07
C THR A 201 4.53 7.97 1.27
N LEU A 202 4.73 8.74 2.33
CA LEU A 202 5.28 8.22 3.57
C LEU A 202 4.27 7.27 4.24
N VAL A 203 4.73 6.12 4.67
CA VAL A 203 3.87 5.05 5.23
C VAL A 203 3.10 5.50 6.46
N THR A 204 3.69 6.34 7.31
CA THR A 204 3.01 6.88 8.50
C THR A 204 1.87 7.83 8.15
N ASP A 205 1.99 8.58 7.06
CA ASP A 205 0.91 9.45 6.58
C ASP A 205 -0.27 8.62 6.06
N ILE A 206 0.02 7.51 5.37
CA ILE A 206 -1.03 6.55 4.97
C ILE A 206 -1.72 5.96 6.21
N CYS A 207 -0.97 5.60 7.25
CA CYS A 207 -1.53 5.09 8.50
C CYS A 207 -2.46 6.12 9.17
N GLU A 208 -2.04 7.40 9.22
CA GLU A 208 -2.88 8.49 9.74
C GLU A 208 -4.14 8.66 8.88
N GLY A 209 -4.01 8.69 7.54
CA GLY A 209 -5.16 8.80 6.63
C GLY A 209 -6.17 7.66 6.81
N ILE A 210 -5.70 6.42 6.93
CA ILE A 210 -6.54 5.25 7.22
C ILE A 210 -7.22 5.39 8.58
N PHE A 211 -6.50 5.86 9.60
CA PHE A 211 -7.07 6.11 10.92
C PHE A 211 -8.19 7.17 10.87
N GLN A 212 -8.01 8.25 10.11
CA GLN A 212 -9.05 9.27 9.92
C GLN A 212 -10.28 8.68 9.21
N ILE A 213 -10.10 7.82 8.21
CA ILE A 213 -11.22 7.14 7.53
C ILE A 213 -12.03 6.31 8.51
N ILE A 214 -11.37 5.43 9.27
CA ILE A 214 -12.09 4.49 10.15
C ILE A 214 -12.73 5.18 11.38
N THR A 215 -12.11 6.23 11.90
CA THR A 215 -12.63 6.98 13.06
C THR A 215 -13.75 7.95 12.68
N ARG A 216 -13.67 8.58 11.52
CA ARG A 216 -14.73 9.45 10.98
C ARG A 216 -15.84 8.68 10.27
N ASN A 217 -15.66 7.38 10.12
CA ASN A 217 -16.60 6.54 9.39
C ASN A 217 -16.80 7.03 7.93
N ALA A 218 -15.70 7.47 7.30
CA ALA A 218 -15.76 8.01 5.94
C ALA A 218 -15.98 6.89 4.91
N GLN A 219 -16.73 7.22 3.84
CA GLN A 219 -17.08 6.30 2.76
C GLN A 219 -16.64 6.84 1.41
N GLY A 220 -16.22 5.96 0.51
CA GLY A 220 -15.83 6.29 -0.85
C GLY A 220 -14.35 6.07 -1.14
N VAL A 221 -13.88 6.63 -2.26
CA VAL A 221 -12.47 6.51 -2.69
C VAL A 221 -11.67 7.69 -2.18
N PHE A 222 -10.47 7.42 -1.67
CA PHE A 222 -9.52 8.43 -1.17
C PHE A 222 -8.12 8.16 -1.72
N HIS A 223 -7.50 9.17 -2.30
CA HIS A 223 -6.10 9.17 -2.67
C HIS A 223 -5.26 9.59 -1.44
N LEU A 224 -4.59 8.64 -0.81
CA LEU A 224 -3.60 8.94 0.24
C LEU A 224 -2.22 8.98 -0.39
N SER A 225 -1.86 10.12 -0.94
CA SER A 225 -0.68 10.36 -1.76
C SER A 225 0.13 11.54 -1.23
N GLY A 226 1.45 11.51 -1.41
CA GLY A 226 2.32 12.65 -1.10
C GLY A 226 2.02 13.87 -1.99
N ASN A 227 2.60 15.01 -1.63
CA ASN A 227 2.39 16.28 -2.34
C ASN A 227 3.39 16.48 -3.48
N ASP A 228 4.56 15.87 -3.40
CA ASP A 228 5.67 16.10 -4.33
C ASP A 228 5.59 15.16 -5.52
N ILE A 229 5.81 15.69 -6.72
CA ILE A 229 5.94 14.89 -7.95
C ILE A 229 7.42 14.72 -8.23
N LEU A 230 7.94 13.51 -8.04
CA LEU A 230 9.36 13.20 -8.11
C LEU A 230 9.64 12.00 -9.02
N THR A 231 10.81 12.01 -9.64
CA THR A 231 11.36 10.83 -10.29
C THR A 231 12.09 9.94 -9.26
N PRO A 232 12.24 8.63 -9.50
CA PRO A 232 13.11 7.78 -8.68
C PRO A 232 14.52 8.34 -8.51
N TYR A 233 15.09 8.95 -9.57
CA TYR A 233 16.39 9.59 -9.49
C TYR A 233 16.41 10.76 -8.50
N GLN A 234 15.43 11.67 -8.56
CA GLN A 234 15.32 12.77 -7.59
C GLN A 234 15.13 12.25 -6.15
N MET A 235 14.32 11.22 -5.95
CA MET A 235 14.17 10.61 -4.64
C MET A 235 15.48 10.02 -4.11
N ALA A 236 16.26 9.36 -4.98
CA ALA A 236 17.55 8.77 -4.62
C ALA A 236 18.59 9.82 -4.27
N THR A 237 18.69 10.93 -5.04
CA THR A 237 19.61 12.03 -4.75
C THR A 237 19.23 12.78 -3.48
N MET A 238 17.95 13.04 -3.24
CA MET A 238 17.50 13.67 -1.98
C MET A 238 17.81 12.78 -0.76
N LEU A 239 17.65 11.46 -0.88
CA LEU A 239 18.03 10.52 0.18
C LEU A 239 19.56 10.52 0.40
N ALA A 240 20.35 10.48 -0.67
CA ALA A 240 21.80 10.50 -0.58
C ALA A 240 22.31 11.77 0.11
N SER A 241 21.77 12.93 -0.25
CA SER A 241 22.07 14.22 0.38
C SER A 241 21.71 14.23 1.88
N GLU A 242 20.51 13.78 2.26
CA GLU A 242 20.07 13.74 3.66
C GLU A 242 20.97 12.86 4.55
N TYR A 243 21.38 11.70 4.03
CA TYR A 243 22.22 10.75 4.77
C TYR A 243 23.72 10.91 4.52
N LYS A 244 24.14 11.99 3.80
CA LYS A 244 25.54 12.28 3.45
C LYS A 244 26.25 11.10 2.77
N LEU A 245 25.54 10.44 1.86
CA LEU A 245 26.05 9.34 1.04
C LEU A 245 26.61 9.87 -0.28
N ASP A 246 27.47 9.10 -0.94
CA ASP A 246 28.14 9.49 -2.18
C ASP A 246 27.15 9.50 -3.38
N GLU A 247 26.71 10.68 -3.79
CA GLU A 247 25.80 10.88 -4.92
C GLU A 247 26.43 10.50 -6.27
N SER A 248 27.77 10.48 -6.38
CA SER A 248 28.46 10.08 -7.62
C SER A 248 28.22 8.61 -8.01
N LEU A 249 27.76 7.80 -7.08
CA LEU A 249 27.38 6.41 -7.30
C LEU A 249 25.98 6.26 -7.96
N ILE A 250 25.21 7.35 -8.11
CA ILE A 250 23.87 7.32 -8.67
C ILE A 250 23.92 7.78 -10.13
N THR A 251 23.78 6.84 -11.06
CA THR A 251 23.71 7.14 -12.49
C THR A 251 22.27 7.31 -12.94
N PRO A 252 21.86 8.50 -13.44
CA PRO A 252 20.53 8.70 -14.00
C PRO A 252 20.41 7.98 -15.35
N VAL A 253 19.30 7.24 -15.52
CA VAL A 253 19.01 6.49 -16.75
C VAL A 253 17.54 6.67 -17.15
N THR A 254 17.21 6.36 -18.40
CA THR A 254 15.83 6.26 -18.85
C THR A 254 15.29 4.85 -18.62
N SER A 255 13.98 4.71 -18.52
CA SER A 255 13.33 3.43 -18.18
C SER A 255 13.50 2.34 -19.24
N ASP A 256 13.80 2.72 -20.48
CA ASP A 256 14.01 1.81 -21.61
C ASP A 256 15.24 0.91 -21.50
N ILE A 257 16.21 1.27 -20.65
CA ILE A 257 17.37 0.39 -20.41
C ILE A 257 17.03 -0.85 -19.55
N PHE A 258 15.87 -0.84 -18.89
CA PHE A 258 15.41 -1.98 -18.12
C PHE A 258 14.29 -2.71 -18.89
N PRO A 259 14.56 -3.88 -19.46
CA PRO A 259 13.53 -4.66 -20.12
C PRO A 259 12.56 -5.22 -19.08
N GLU A 260 11.53 -4.44 -18.74
CA GLU A 260 10.48 -4.91 -17.85
C GLU A 260 9.40 -5.66 -18.66
N PRO A 261 8.91 -6.80 -18.16
CA PRO A 261 7.84 -7.55 -18.84
C PRO A 261 6.48 -6.83 -18.78
N VAL A 262 6.36 -5.82 -17.92
CA VAL A 262 5.11 -5.07 -17.72
C VAL A 262 5.30 -3.58 -17.98
N GLN A 263 4.33 -2.97 -18.63
CA GLN A 263 4.30 -1.54 -18.86
C GLN A 263 3.97 -0.79 -17.56
N ARG A 264 4.68 0.33 -17.33
CA ARG A 264 4.41 1.27 -16.24
C ARG A 264 4.24 2.67 -16.82
N ALA A 265 3.27 3.41 -16.32
CA ALA A 265 3.09 4.80 -16.72
C ALA A 265 4.37 5.62 -16.48
N LYS A 266 4.76 6.46 -17.44
CA LYS A 266 5.85 7.41 -17.24
C LYS A 266 5.43 8.58 -16.37
N LYS A 267 4.17 9.04 -16.53
CA LYS A 267 3.56 10.07 -15.66
C LYS A 267 2.42 9.43 -14.89
N SER A 268 2.71 8.99 -13.69
CA SER A 268 1.74 8.50 -12.70
C SER A 268 1.70 9.47 -11.52
N GLY A 269 0.91 9.15 -10.53
CA GLY A 269 0.72 9.92 -9.32
C GLY A 269 -0.75 10.22 -9.08
N LEU A 270 -1.06 10.67 -7.89
CA LEU A 270 -2.44 10.91 -7.47
C LEU A 270 -2.54 12.27 -6.77
N LEU A 271 -3.60 13.00 -7.04
CA LEU A 271 -3.99 14.21 -6.31
C LEU A 271 -4.72 13.81 -5.03
N ASN A 272 -4.44 14.49 -3.93
CA ASN A 272 -4.95 14.18 -2.60
C ASN A 272 -5.95 15.24 -2.07
N HIS A 273 -6.52 16.05 -2.95
CA HIS A 273 -7.36 17.19 -2.58
C HIS A 273 -8.59 16.76 -1.77
N LYS A 274 -9.24 15.68 -2.17
CA LYS A 274 -10.40 15.12 -1.45
C LYS A 274 -10.01 14.66 -0.05
N ALA A 275 -8.91 13.91 0.08
CA ALA A 275 -8.44 13.45 1.38
C ALA A 275 -8.07 14.62 2.31
N LYS A 276 -7.45 15.68 1.79
CA LYS A 276 -7.19 16.91 2.54
C LYS A 276 -8.48 17.55 3.04
N LYS A 277 -9.46 17.73 2.16
CA LYS A 277 -10.73 18.39 2.47
C LYS A 277 -11.59 17.60 3.45
N GLU A 278 -11.75 16.30 3.23
CA GLU A 278 -12.73 15.49 3.96
C GLU A 278 -12.13 14.83 5.22
N LEU A 279 -10.84 14.46 5.16
CA LEU A 279 -10.18 13.76 6.25
C LEU A 279 -9.22 14.65 7.07
N GLY A 280 -8.85 15.82 6.56
CA GLY A 280 -7.77 16.62 7.13
C GLY A 280 -6.40 15.98 6.90
N PHE A 281 -6.28 15.14 5.85
CA PHE A 281 -5.03 14.50 5.46
C PHE A 281 -3.97 15.55 5.11
N ASN A 282 -2.83 15.52 5.78
CA ASN A 282 -1.74 16.48 5.58
C ASN A 282 -0.40 15.75 5.53
N PRO A 283 -0.07 15.14 4.37
CA PRO A 283 1.17 14.39 4.24
C PRO A 283 2.38 15.31 4.29
N LEU A 284 3.46 14.81 4.88
CA LEU A 284 4.76 15.46 4.87
C LEU A 284 5.27 15.62 3.43
N SER A 285 6.08 16.65 3.20
CA SER A 285 6.89 16.73 1.99
C SER A 285 7.88 15.56 1.94
N PHE A 286 8.34 15.20 0.74
CA PHE A 286 9.35 14.16 0.60
C PHE A 286 10.66 14.51 1.34
N ALA A 287 11.03 15.80 1.33
CA ALA A 287 12.22 16.29 2.04
C ALA A 287 12.13 16.13 3.57
N GLU A 288 10.92 16.20 4.13
CA GLU A 288 10.69 15.90 5.55
C GLU A 288 10.61 14.39 5.80
N GLY A 289 9.87 13.67 4.96
CA GLY A 289 9.64 12.24 5.12
C GLY A 289 10.88 11.38 4.91
N VAL A 290 11.82 11.79 4.03
CA VAL A 290 13.06 11.04 3.77
C VAL A 290 13.95 10.94 5.01
N LYS A 291 13.85 11.86 5.96
CA LYS A 291 14.56 11.84 7.26
C LYS A 291 14.11 10.69 8.16
N LEU A 292 12.97 10.09 7.86
CA LEU A 292 12.35 9.03 8.64
C LEU A 292 12.56 7.62 8.02
N VAL A 293 13.45 7.51 7.00
CA VAL A 293 13.74 6.25 6.26
C VAL A 293 14.87 5.45 6.90
#